data_c510583f0ec0e77f8718f992bbae8ab7
#
_entry.id   c510583f0ec0e77f8718f992bbae8ab7
#
_cell.length_a   1.000
_cell.length_b   1.000
_cell.length_c   1.000
_cell.angle_alpha   90.00
_cell.angle_beta   90.00
_cell.angle_gamma   90.00
#
_symmetry.space_group_name_H-M   'P 1'
#
loop_
_entity.id
_entity.type
_entity.pdbx_description
1 polymer ?
#
loop_
_entity_poly.entity_id
_entity_poly.type
_entity_poly.pdbx_seq_one_letter_code
_entity_poly.pdbx_strand_id
1 'polypeptide(L)'
;MNKKMLAAGSRDEYGETLKEKQEIEQTIINVLNDQGYIPVSTPLIEQENVFDQYQEKKVFHLLDHMGEKLVLRPDLTLPIARFLAANQTTLTVTRLYYLGDVFHQIVNLSGDYNQETQAGIEIIGEQSFEAEIEALETMLAFAQRFGIVDVQVVLSDARLIDLILEQFDLDDQIRNEMKQAIEEKNISRFEQLKAQIPDFPAELADWPLAFGENGESAMEKLQRIQAVKAIMDDWIRLAEYTHRHYPDVAVTVDLAAVLPQPYYTGTIIRGFVPSLGDYLFSGGRYDRLLSKADQETVPAMGMALKVETVLADRQRDLSSLSAQDPIVVVLAKGRVEQDVRPLLKKAGVDTSQLDNPARKLVFDTADNRYRFILVKANDVVKYLDQGIGDVGIVGSDTIAEQEQNHYDVLDLQTGKAEFVLAACKDFEPEKISRLRIATKYPKLASQYFHDQGEDVELIKLEGSVELGPITGLADAIIDITQTGRTLVENHLQIFDRVGLVATHFLVRKGALLQYPDELTTVIKRLVNLVAPKEEVKE
;
A
#
# COMPACT_ATOMS: atom_id res chain seq x y z
N MET A 1 -2.84 -35.84 -15.43
CA MET A 1 -3.15 -34.75 -14.49
C MET A 1 -2.04 -34.67 -13.46
N ASN A 2 -1.31 -33.56 -13.37
CA ASN A 2 -0.18 -33.46 -12.45
C ASN A 2 -0.70 -33.16 -11.02
N LYS A 3 -0.89 -34.22 -10.22
CA LYS A 3 -1.46 -34.14 -8.85
C LYS A 3 -0.55 -33.47 -7.82
N LYS A 4 0.59 -32.89 -8.24
CA LYS A 4 1.59 -32.26 -7.36
C LYS A 4 1.56 -30.74 -7.39
N MET A 5 0.65 -30.11 -8.17
CA MET A 5 0.56 -28.65 -8.26
C MET A 5 -0.49 -28.15 -7.28
N LEU A 6 -0.08 -27.24 -6.41
CA LEU A 6 -0.97 -26.41 -5.60
C LEU A 6 -1.59 -25.29 -6.44
N ALA A 7 -2.70 -24.74 -5.99
CA ALA A 7 -3.21 -23.48 -6.52
C ALA A 7 -2.20 -22.34 -6.27
N ALA A 8 -2.16 -21.35 -7.16
CA ALA A 8 -1.30 -20.20 -6.97
C ALA A 8 -1.63 -19.52 -5.62
N GLY A 9 -0.61 -19.09 -4.88
CA GLY A 9 -0.78 -18.47 -3.56
C GLY A 9 -1.25 -19.42 -2.43
N SER A 10 -1.21 -20.75 -2.67
CA SER A 10 -1.51 -21.75 -1.64
C SER A 10 -0.24 -22.45 -1.15
N ARG A 11 -0.26 -22.90 0.08
CA ARG A 11 0.84 -23.70 0.68
C ARG A 11 0.28 -24.86 1.47
N ASP A 12 1.08 -25.94 1.54
CA ASP A 12 0.88 -27.01 2.53
C ASP A 12 1.67 -26.68 3.79
N GLU A 13 1.07 -26.87 4.95
CA GLU A 13 1.73 -26.72 6.25
C GLU A 13 1.87 -28.11 6.89
N TYR A 14 3.08 -28.47 7.35
CA TYR A 14 3.32 -29.76 7.99
C TYR A 14 4.55 -29.73 8.88
N GLY A 15 4.70 -30.80 9.70
CA GLY A 15 5.90 -31.02 10.53
C GLY A 15 6.06 -30.00 11.65
N GLU A 16 7.29 -29.54 11.88
CA GLU A 16 7.62 -28.62 12.99
C GLU A 16 6.96 -27.25 12.80
N THR A 17 6.95 -26.69 11.59
CA THR A 17 6.30 -25.41 11.31
C THR A 17 4.82 -25.40 11.71
N LEU A 18 4.08 -26.48 11.38
CA LEU A 18 2.67 -26.59 11.79
C LEU A 18 2.52 -26.72 13.31
N LYS A 19 3.42 -27.44 13.98
CA LYS A 19 3.41 -27.54 15.44
C LYS A 19 3.67 -26.18 16.09
N GLU A 20 4.65 -25.44 15.63
CA GLU A 20 4.94 -24.09 16.13
C GLU A 20 3.73 -23.16 15.96
N LYS A 21 3.06 -23.22 14.80
CA LYS A 21 1.82 -22.46 14.57
C LYS A 21 0.73 -22.83 15.58
N GLN A 22 0.49 -24.13 15.79
CA GLN A 22 -0.49 -24.62 16.77
C GLN A 22 -0.15 -24.20 18.20
N GLU A 23 1.13 -24.15 18.57
CA GLU A 23 1.55 -23.65 19.88
C GLU A 23 1.28 -22.15 20.04
N ILE A 24 1.48 -21.35 19.00
CA ILE A 24 1.14 -19.93 18.97
C ILE A 24 -0.37 -19.76 19.15
N GLU A 25 -1.17 -20.46 18.35
CA GLU A 25 -2.63 -20.44 18.40
C GLU A 25 -3.16 -20.82 19.80
N GLN A 26 -2.63 -21.91 20.37
CA GLN A 26 -3.04 -22.35 21.71
C GLN A 26 -2.65 -21.33 22.80
N THR A 27 -1.50 -20.69 22.66
CA THR A 27 -1.05 -19.64 23.59
C THR A 27 -2.00 -18.45 23.56
N ILE A 28 -2.41 -18.00 22.36
CA ILE A 28 -3.37 -16.90 22.18
C ILE A 28 -4.70 -17.24 22.84
N ILE A 29 -5.25 -18.43 22.55
CA ILE A 29 -6.51 -18.90 23.12
C ILE A 29 -6.46 -18.89 24.65
N ASN A 30 -5.40 -19.41 25.25
CA ASN A 30 -5.26 -19.49 26.71
C ASN A 30 -5.22 -18.08 27.33
N VAL A 31 -4.43 -17.16 26.78
CA VAL A 31 -4.32 -15.78 27.28
C VAL A 31 -5.67 -15.07 27.22
N LEU A 32 -6.40 -15.16 26.09
CA LEU A 32 -7.68 -14.46 25.93
C LEU A 32 -8.78 -15.05 26.82
N ASN A 33 -8.79 -16.37 27.01
CA ASN A 33 -9.69 -17.00 27.99
C ASN A 33 -9.40 -16.54 29.41
N ASP A 34 -8.12 -16.47 29.81
CA ASP A 34 -7.71 -16.01 31.14
C ASP A 34 -8.07 -14.54 31.39
N GLN A 35 -8.08 -13.71 30.33
CA GLN A 35 -8.54 -12.32 30.37
C GLN A 35 -10.08 -12.18 30.33
N GLY A 36 -10.82 -13.29 30.19
CA GLY A 36 -12.28 -13.31 30.21
C GLY A 36 -12.95 -12.95 28.88
N TYR A 37 -12.21 -12.97 27.77
CA TYR A 37 -12.81 -12.82 26.43
C TYR A 37 -13.61 -14.08 26.07
N ILE A 38 -14.73 -13.87 25.38
CA ILE A 38 -15.65 -14.93 24.94
C ILE A 38 -15.28 -15.37 23.51
N PRO A 39 -15.05 -16.66 23.25
CA PRO A 39 -14.76 -17.13 21.89
C PRO A 39 -15.95 -16.97 20.95
N VAL A 40 -15.66 -16.51 19.73
CA VAL A 40 -16.63 -16.47 18.63
C VAL A 40 -16.02 -17.10 17.37
N SER A 41 -16.83 -17.89 16.66
CA SER A 41 -16.44 -18.46 15.37
C SER A 41 -17.55 -18.20 14.34
N THR A 42 -17.16 -17.70 13.20
CA THR A 42 -18.05 -17.40 12.06
C THR A 42 -17.73 -18.33 10.88
N PRO A 43 -18.66 -18.54 9.92
CA PRO A 43 -18.40 -19.36 8.75
C PRO A 43 -17.22 -18.84 7.91
N LEU A 44 -16.53 -19.76 7.21
CA LEU A 44 -15.51 -19.41 6.21
C LEU A 44 -16.14 -18.81 4.94
N ILE A 45 -17.37 -19.23 4.63
CA ILE A 45 -18.11 -18.80 3.47
C ILE A 45 -19.27 -17.91 3.94
N GLU A 46 -19.32 -16.72 3.40
CA GLU A 46 -20.33 -15.71 3.73
C GLU A 46 -21.06 -15.23 2.45
N GLN A 47 -22.16 -14.54 2.61
CA GLN A 47 -22.81 -13.85 1.50
C GLN A 47 -21.96 -12.63 1.06
N GLU A 48 -21.93 -12.37 -0.24
CA GLU A 48 -21.13 -11.27 -0.83
C GLU A 48 -21.46 -9.92 -0.18
N ASN A 49 -22.72 -9.63 0.12
CA ASN A 49 -23.18 -8.38 0.71
C ASN A 49 -22.62 -8.07 2.12
N VAL A 50 -22.07 -9.06 2.81
CA VAL A 50 -21.36 -8.83 4.10
C VAL A 50 -20.09 -7.99 3.86
N PHE A 51 -19.55 -8.06 2.64
CA PHE A 51 -18.28 -7.45 2.26
C PHE A 51 -18.40 -6.42 1.14
N ASP A 52 -19.55 -5.78 0.98
CA ASP A 52 -19.80 -4.75 -0.05
C ASP A 52 -18.79 -3.58 -0.02
N GLN A 53 -18.13 -3.37 1.11
CA GLN A 53 -17.10 -2.34 1.28
C GLN A 53 -15.72 -2.74 0.73
N TYR A 54 -15.52 -4.02 0.39
CA TYR A 54 -14.27 -4.53 -0.13
C TYR A 54 -14.19 -4.38 -1.65
N GLN A 55 -12.97 -4.16 -2.16
CA GLN A 55 -12.75 -4.18 -3.61
C GLN A 55 -13.01 -5.59 -4.16
N GLU A 56 -13.89 -5.72 -5.12
CA GLU A 56 -14.32 -6.99 -5.74
C GLU A 56 -13.12 -7.88 -6.17
N LYS A 57 -12.07 -7.28 -6.71
CA LYS A 57 -10.86 -8.00 -7.17
C LYS A 57 -10.01 -8.63 -6.06
N LYS A 58 -10.22 -8.25 -4.80
CA LYS A 58 -9.43 -8.77 -3.66
C LYS A 58 -10.12 -9.90 -2.91
N VAL A 59 -11.33 -10.28 -3.30
CA VAL A 59 -12.14 -11.25 -2.61
C VAL A 59 -12.31 -12.50 -3.47
N PHE A 60 -12.25 -13.69 -2.88
CA PHE A 60 -12.57 -14.94 -3.57
C PHE A 60 -14.08 -15.13 -3.66
N HIS A 61 -14.61 -15.08 -4.87
CA HIS A 61 -16.03 -15.30 -5.16
C HIS A 61 -16.34 -16.77 -5.44
N LEU A 62 -17.47 -17.21 -4.95
CA LEU A 62 -18.06 -18.53 -5.13
C LEU A 62 -19.50 -18.39 -5.61
N LEU A 63 -20.04 -19.43 -6.21
CA LEU A 63 -21.46 -19.55 -6.51
C LEU A 63 -22.01 -20.78 -5.78
N ASP A 64 -23.15 -20.64 -5.12
CA ASP A 64 -23.86 -21.78 -4.59
C ASP A 64 -24.61 -22.52 -5.70
N HIS A 65 -25.31 -23.60 -5.33
CA HIS A 65 -26.09 -24.42 -6.28
C HIS A 65 -27.34 -23.71 -6.86
N MET A 66 -27.75 -22.58 -6.29
CA MET A 66 -28.85 -21.74 -6.75
C MET A 66 -28.37 -20.53 -7.58
N GLY A 67 -27.05 -20.33 -7.68
CA GLY A 67 -26.44 -19.19 -8.38
C GLY A 67 -26.28 -17.96 -7.51
N GLU A 68 -26.50 -18.07 -6.19
CA GLU A 68 -26.23 -16.98 -5.25
C GLU A 68 -24.73 -16.74 -5.11
N LYS A 69 -24.34 -15.47 -5.04
CA LYS A 69 -22.93 -15.08 -4.88
C LYS A 69 -22.51 -15.19 -3.41
N LEU A 70 -21.46 -15.93 -3.20
CA LEU A 70 -20.80 -16.15 -1.92
C LEU A 70 -19.33 -15.75 -2.00
N VAL A 71 -18.71 -15.53 -0.84
CA VAL A 71 -17.29 -15.21 -0.75
C VAL A 71 -16.59 -16.03 0.34
N LEU A 72 -15.29 -16.30 0.16
CA LEU A 72 -14.43 -16.67 1.28
C LEU A 72 -14.12 -15.38 2.06
N ARG A 73 -14.34 -15.41 3.37
CA ARG A 73 -14.20 -14.23 4.24
C ARG A 73 -12.81 -13.61 4.15
N PRO A 74 -12.68 -12.31 3.80
CA PRO A 74 -11.40 -11.59 3.81
C PRO A 74 -11.04 -11.00 5.18
N ASP A 75 -11.99 -10.93 6.12
CA ASP A 75 -11.77 -10.57 7.53
C ASP A 75 -12.74 -11.30 8.46
N LEU A 76 -12.59 -11.09 9.76
CA LEU A 76 -13.41 -11.71 10.80
C LEU A 76 -14.33 -10.69 11.50
N THR A 77 -14.03 -9.40 11.43
CA THR A 77 -14.81 -8.33 12.08
C THR A 77 -16.19 -8.19 11.47
N LEU A 78 -16.32 -8.14 10.12
CA LEU A 78 -17.62 -8.02 9.43
C LEU A 78 -18.55 -9.21 9.68
N PRO A 79 -18.11 -10.48 9.60
CA PRO A 79 -18.90 -11.63 10.03
C PRO A 79 -19.36 -11.57 11.49
N ILE A 80 -18.50 -11.09 12.42
CA ILE A 80 -18.87 -10.92 13.82
C ILE A 80 -19.90 -9.81 13.97
N ALA A 81 -19.75 -8.69 13.27
CA ALA A 81 -20.74 -7.60 13.26
C ALA A 81 -22.10 -8.11 12.75
N ARG A 82 -22.14 -8.88 11.65
CA ARG A 82 -23.37 -9.53 11.14
C ARG A 82 -23.98 -10.46 12.20
N PHE A 83 -23.16 -11.28 12.86
CA PHE A 83 -23.61 -12.20 13.92
C PHE A 83 -24.27 -11.43 15.08
N LEU A 84 -23.63 -10.35 15.54
CA LEU A 84 -24.15 -9.52 16.64
C LEU A 84 -25.44 -8.79 16.23
N ALA A 85 -25.49 -8.23 15.03
CA ALA A 85 -26.69 -7.57 14.52
C ALA A 85 -27.92 -8.52 14.43
N ALA A 86 -27.67 -9.81 14.16
CA ALA A 86 -28.73 -10.83 14.10
C ALA A 86 -29.18 -11.36 15.46
N ASN A 87 -28.29 -11.38 16.48
CA ASN A 87 -28.53 -12.13 17.72
C ASN A 87 -28.65 -11.29 18.99
N GLN A 88 -28.27 -10.01 18.97
CA GLN A 88 -28.31 -9.16 20.14
C GLN A 88 -29.42 -8.10 20.06
N THR A 89 -30.30 -8.11 21.06
CA THR A 89 -31.36 -7.09 21.25
C THR A 89 -30.94 -5.95 22.15
N THR A 90 -29.96 -6.14 23.04
CA THR A 90 -29.37 -5.13 23.92
C THR A 90 -27.87 -5.33 23.98
N LEU A 91 -27.10 -4.30 23.61
CA LEU A 91 -25.65 -4.33 23.69
C LEU A 91 -25.20 -3.97 25.10
N THR A 92 -24.83 -4.96 25.88
CA THR A 92 -23.95 -4.78 27.05
C THR A 92 -22.50 -4.79 26.56
N VAL A 93 -21.58 -4.20 27.32
CA VAL A 93 -20.15 -4.29 27.02
C VAL A 93 -19.76 -5.74 26.84
N THR A 94 -19.33 -6.10 25.64
CA THR A 94 -19.02 -7.48 25.25
C THR A 94 -17.59 -7.56 24.74
N ARG A 95 -16.83 -8.51 25.25
CA ARG A 95 -15.44 -8.79 24.83
C ARG A 95 -15.40 -10.14 24.15
N LEU A 96 -15.14 -10.13 22.86
CA LEU A 96 -15.05 -11.34 22.03
C LEU A 96 -13.63 -11.55 21.56
N TYR A 97 -13.26 -12.81 21.33
CA TYR A 97 -12.06 -13.14 20.58
C TYR A 97 -12.34 -14.15 19.50
N TYR A 98 -11.52 -14.12 18.47
CA TYR A 98 -11.55 -15.07 17.37
C TYR A 98 -10.15 -15.58 17.02
N LEU A 99 -10.11 -16.75 16.42
CA LEU A 99 -8.95 -17.32 15.75
C LEU A 99 -9.45 -18.03 14.49
N GLY A 100 -8.91 -17.69 13.35
CA GLY A 100 -9.35 -18.33 12.11
C GLY A 100 -8.69 -17.76 10.87
N ASP A 101 -8.88 -18.48 9.76
CA ASP A 101 -8.31 -18.14 8.48
C ASP A 101 -9.13 -17.06 7.77
N VAL A 102 -8.42 -16.17 7.10
CA VAL A 102 -8.94 -15.18 6.15
C VAL A 102 -8.31 -15.40 4.78
N PHE A 103 -9.01 -14.94 3.74
CA PHE A 103 -8.63 -15.23 2.35
C PHE A 103 -8.60 -13.96 1.52
N HIS A 104 -7.44 -13.65 0.97
CA HIS A 104 -7.26 -12.51 0.07
C HIS A 104 -6.80 -13.00 -1.30
N GLN A 105 -7.45 -12.53 -2.36
CA GLN A 105 -6.97 -12.80 -3.70
C GLN A 105 -5.73 -11.95 -3.94
N ILE A 106 -4.56 -12.57 -3.84
CA ILE A 106 -3.28 -11.91 -4.08
C ILE A 106 -2.96 -11.82 -5.56
N VAL A 107 -2.11 -10.87 -5.89
CA VAL A 107 -1.53 -10.75 -7.23
C VAL A 107 -0.69 -11.98 -7.54
N ASN A 108 -0.86 -12.56 -8.71
CA ASN A 108 -0.06 -13.70 -9.15
C ASN A 108 1.43 -13.39 -9.04
N LEU A 109 2.18 -14.29 -8.38
CA LEU A 109 3.62 -14.23 -8.20
C LEU A 109 4.13 -13.14 -7.22
N SER A 110 3.28 -12.63 -6.32
CA SER A 110 3.73 -11.70 -5.25
C SER A 110 4.58 -12.39 -4.17
N GLY A 111 4.53 -13.72 -4.07
CA GLY A 111 5.17 -14.47 -2.97
C GLY A 111 4.31 -14.58 -1.73
N ASP A 112 3.24 -13.78 -1.63
CA ASP A 112 2.28 -13.85 -0.55
C ASP A 112 1.37 -15.08 -0.68
N TYR A 113 0.65 -15.39 0.37
CA TYR A 113 -0.32 -16.48 0.40
C TYR A 113 -1.74 -15.93 0.39
N ASN A 114 -2.63 -16.66 -0.29
CA ASN A 114 -4.06 -16.32 -0.33
C ASN A 114 -4.76 -16.56 1.01
N GLN A 115 -4.18 -17.34 1.89
CA GLN A 115 -4.73 -17.72 3.19
C GLN A 115 -3.76 -17.30 4.29
N GLU A 116 -4.27 -16.59 5.28
CA GLU A 116 -3.57 -16.17 6.50
C GLU A 116 -4.40 -16.53 7.72
N THR A 117 -3.76 -16.84 8.84
CA THR A 117 -4.44 -17.07 10.12
C THR A 117 -4.39 -15.80 10.96
N GLN A 118 -5.55 -15.29 11.33
CA GLN A 118 -5.70 -14.13 12.20
C GLN A 118 -6.29 -14.54 13.55
N ALA A 119 -5.71 -14.00 14.62
CA ALA A 119 -6.31 -14.00 15.94
C ALA A 119 -6.65 -12.55 16.29
N GLY A 120 -7.79 -12.32 16.94
CA GLY A 120 -8.14 -10.94 17.28
C GLY A 120 -9.16 -10.84 18.40
N ILE A 121 -9.36 -9.61 18.82
CA ILE A 121 -10.32 -9.24 19.86
C ILE A 121 -11.27 -8.16 19.34
N GLU A 122 -12.50 -8.18 19.86
CA GLU A 122 -13.53 -7.19 19.60
C GLU A 122 -14.13 -6.75 20.94
N ILE A 123 -14.01 -5.46 21.27
CA ILE A 123 -14.55 -4.81 22.47
C ILE A 123 -15.73 -3.96 22.01
N ILE A 124 -16.94 -4.38 22.34
CA ILE A 124 -18.17 -3.79 21.81
C ILE A 124 -19.00 -3.20 22.95
N GLY A 125 -19.53 -2.00 22.75
CA GLY A 125 -20.34 -1.29 23.74
C GLY A 125 -19.52 -0.43 24.73
N GLU A 126 -18.18 -0.42 24.64
CA GLU A 126 -17.31 0.40 25.47
C GLU A 126 -17.00 1.73 24.78
N GLN A 127 -17.56 2.81 25.31
CA GLN A 127 -17.40 4.15 24.74
C GLN A 127 -16.14 4.86 25.24
N SER A 128 -15.63 4.45 26.40
CA SER A 128 -14.48 5.11 27.00
C SER A 128 -13.19 4.77 26.25
N PHE A 129 -12.19 5.61 26.41
CA PHE A 129 -10.84 5.41 25.86
C PHE A 129 -10.11 4.18 26.45
N GLU A 130 -10.65 3.58 27.49
CA GLU A 130 -10.12 2.34 28.06
C GLU A 130 -10.14 1.16 27.07
N ALA A 131 -11.05 1.20 26.07
CA ALA A 131 -11.08 0.18 25.01
C ALA A 131 -9.82 0.20 24.15
N GLU A 132 -9.30 1.39 23.78
CA GLU A 132 -8.04 1.53 23.03
C GLU A 132 -6.84 1.06 23.85
N ILE A 133 -6.80 1.40 25.14
CA ILE A 133 -5.75 0.97 26.06
C ILE A 133 -5.78 -0.55 26.22
N GLU A 134 -6.95 -1.15 26.52
CA GLU A 134 -7.12 -2.60 26.68
C GLU A 134 -6.70 -3.36 25.42
N ALA A 135 -7.11 -2.87 24.24
CA ALA A 135 -6.77 -3.47 22.97
C ALA A 135 -5.25 -3.43 22.69
N LEU A 136 -4.62 -2.28 22.90
CA LEU A 136 -3.17 -2.13 22.76
C LEU A 136 -2.40 -3.00 23.75
N GLU A 137 -2.80 -3.00 25.03
CA GLU A 137 -2.17 -3.81 26.06
C GLU A 137 -2.20 -5.29 25.73
N THR A 138 -3.35 -5.80 25.27
CA THR A 138 -3.52 -7.21 24.87
C THR A 138 -2.55 -7.57 23.74
N MET A 139 -2.40 -6.70 22.72
CA MET A 139 -1.49 -6.96 21.60
C MET A 139 -0.02 -6.88 22.01
N LEU A 140 0.36 -5.92 22.87
CA LEU A 140 1.74 -5.81 23.37
C LEU A 140 2.08 -6.96 24.33
N ALA A 141 1.11 -7.45 25.10
CA ALA A 141 1.30 -8.65 25.92
C ALA A 141 1.58 -9.90 25.06
N PHE A 142 0.94 -10.03 23.90
CA PHE A 142 1.29 -11.07 22.93
C PHE A 142 2.70 -10.91 22.37
N ALA A 143 3.09 -9.68 21.97
CA ALA A 143 4.44 -9.43 21.50
C ALA A 143 5.50 -9.86 22.53
N GLN A 144 5.32 -9.47 23.79
CA GLN A 144 6.20 -9.91 24.89
C GLN A 144 6.18 -11.42 25.09
N ARG A 145 4.99 -12.03 25.07
CA ARG A 145 4.83 -13.49 25.28
C ARG A 145 5.52 -14.31 24.20
N PHE A 146 5.54 -13.80 22.95
CA PHE A 146 6.22 -14.45 21.84
C PHE A 146 7.69 -14.05 21.70
N GLY A 147 8.18 -13.10 22.51
CA GLY A 147 9.58 -12.67 22.53
C GLY A 147 9.93 -11.72 21.39
N ILE A 148 8.94 -11.07 20.77
CA ILE A 148 9.14 -10.07 19.70
C ILE A 148 9.54 -8.74 20.37
N VAL A 149 10.80 -8.35 20.24
CA VAL A 149 11.40 -7.27 21.04
C VAL A 149 11.44 -5.91 20.31
N ASP A 150 11.33 -5.88 18.99
CA ASP A 150 11.46 -4.68 18.17
C ASP A 150 10.12 -4.15 17.62
N VAL A 151 9.02 -4.37 18.36
CA VAL A 151 7.71 -3.83 17.98
C VAL A 151 7.70 -2.31 18.12
N GLN A 152 7.23 -1.65 17.07
CA GLN A 152 6.92 -0.22 17.02
C GLN A 152 5.42 -0.01 16.94
N VAL A 153 4.84 0.77 17.84
CA VAL A 153 3.43 1.17 17.76
C VAL A 153 3.31 2.38 16.83
N VAL A 154 2.48 2.26 15.80
CA VAL A 154 2.19 3.34 14.85
C VAL A 154 0.74 3.76 15.05
N LEU A 155 0.51 5.01 15.47
CA LEU A 155 -0.80 5.60 15.68
C LEU A 155 -1.24 6.39 14.47
N SER A 156 -2.50 6.26 14.10
CA SER A 156 -3.18 7.07 13.08
C SER A 156 -4.66 7.23 13.43
N ASP A 157 -5.42 8.00 12.65
CA ASP A 157 -6.86 8.17 12.89
C ASP A 157 -7.59 8.32 11.56
N ALA A 158 -8.70 7.61 11.41
CA ALA A 158 -9.49 7.57 10.18
C ALA A 158 -10.10 8.92 9.79
N ARG A 159 -10.27 9.82 10.74
CA ARG A 159 -10.90 11.14 10.55
C ARG A 159 -9.90 12.24 10.22
N LEU A 160 -8.60 12.02 10.52
CA LEU A 160 -7.61 13.09 10.61
C LEU A 160 -7.50 13.92 9.33
N ILE A 161 -7.32 13.24 8.19
CA ILE A 161 -7.11 13.90 6.90
C ILE A 161 -8.36 14.72 6.53
N ASP A 162 -9.55 14.13 6.67
CA ASP A 162 -10.81 14.81 6.36
C ASP A 162 -11.02 16.04 7.25
N LEU A 163 -10.83 15.92 8.57
CA LEU A 163 -10.97 17.04 9.51
C LEU A 163 -10.00 18.19 9.21
N ILE A 164 -8.81 17.91 8.74
CA ILE A 164 -7.86 18.95 8.34
C ILE A 164 -8.27 19.56 6.99
N LEU A 165 -8.64 18.75 5.99
CA LEU A 165 -9.03 19.23 4.67
C LEU A 165 -10.32 20.04 4.70
N GLU A 166 -11.23 19.79 5.65
CA GLU A 166 -12.44 20.60 5.90
C GLU A 166 -12.14 22.04 6.34
N GLN A 167 -10.92 22.33 6.80
CA GLN A 167 -10.53 23.70 7.15
C GLN A 167 -10.26 24.58 5.89
N PHE A 168 -10.16 23.97 4.71
CA PHE A 168 -9.94 24.67 3.45
C PHE A 168 -11.21 24.69 2.61
N ASP A 169 -11.43 25.81 1.88
CA ASP A 169 -12.53 25.95 0.92
C ASP A 169 -12.16 25.22 -0.40
N LEU A 170 -12.31 23.90 -0.41
CA LEU A 170 -12.00 23.03 -1.53
C LEU A 170 -13.27 22.44 -2.12
N ASP A 171 -13.33 22.34 -3.44
CA ASP A 171 -14.35 21.50 -4.08
C ASP A 171 -14.11 20.01 -3.76
N ASP A 172 -15.14 19.20 -3.91
CA ASP A 172 -15.10 17.78 -3.53
C ASP A 172 -14.08 16.99 -4.37
N GLN A 173 -13.86 17.36 -5.62
CA GLN A 173 -12.89 16.69 -6.48
C GLN A 173 -11.46 16.93 -5.98
N ILE A 174 -11.08 18.20 -5.77
CA ILE A 174 -9.75 18.57 -5.27
C ILE A 174 -9.52 17.97 -3.89
N ARG A 175 -10.54 17.98 -3.02
CA ARG A 175 -10.45 17.37 -1.69
C ARG A 175 -10.15 15.87 -1.76
N ASN A 176 -10.87 15.13 -2.60
CA ASN A 176 -10.66 13.68 -2.76
C ASN A 176 -9.30 13.38 -3.38
N GLU A 177 -8.87 14.12 -4.40
CA GLU A 177 -7.55 13.97 -5.01
C GLU A 177 -6.42 14.28 -4.02
N MET A 178 -6.58 15.33 -3.19
CA MET A 178 -5.62 15.68 -2.14
C MET A 178 -5.51 14.57 -1.10
N LYS A 179 -6.66 14.06 -0.61
CA LYS A 179 -6.71 12.93 0.32
C LYS A 179 -5.98 11.73 -0.25
N GLN A 180 -6.29 11.34 -1.49
CA GLN A 180 -5.62 10.24 -2.16
C GLN A 180 -4.11 10.46 -2.27
N ALA A 181 -3.66 11.65 -2.69
CA ALA A 181 -2.24 11.95 -2.81
C ALA A 181 -1.50 11.86 -1.46
N ILE A 182 -2.15 12.25 -0.36
CA ILE A 182 -1.61 12.13 1.00
C ILE A 182 -1.50 10.67 1.41
N GLU A 183 -2.59 9.91 1.28
CA GLU A 183 -2.67 8.49 1.66
C GLU A 183 -1.70 7.61 0.86
N GLU A 184 -1.62 7.84 -0.45
CA GLU A 184 -0.70 7.12 -1.35
C GLU A 184 0.74 7.64 -1.27
N LYS A 185 1.00 8.66 -0.43
CA LYS A 185 2.30 9.32 -0.28
C LYS A 185 2.87 9.82 -1.61
N ASN A 186 2.00 10.19 -2.54
CA ASN A 186 2.36 10.72 -3.85
C ASN A 186 2.68 12.22 -3.77
N ILE A 187 3.95 12.52 -3.55
CA ILE A 187 4.42 13.90 -3.35
C ILE A 187 4.25 14.73 -4.63
N SER A 188 4.48 14.15 -5.81
CA SER A 188 4.32 14.87 -7.07
C SER A 188 2.89 15.37 -7.27
N ARG A 189 1.89 14.53 -6.99
CA ARG A 189 0.48 14.93 -7.07
C ARG A 189 0.09 15.91 -5.96
N PHE A 190 0.56 15.65 -4.75
CA PHE A 190 0.34 16.55 -3.61
C PHE A 190 0.85 17.96 -3.88
N GLU A 191 2.08 18.12 -4.39
CA GLU A 191 2.65 19.44 -4.72
C GLU A 191 1.86 20.17 -5.81
N GLN A 192 1.37 19.45 -6.84
CA GLN A 192 0.53 20.02 -7.88
C GLN A 192 -0.81 20.55 -7.33
N LEU A 193 -1.44 19.83 -6.44
CA LEU A 193 -2.70 20.21 -5.82
C LEU A 193 -2.49 21.35 -4.81
N LYS A 194 -1.47 21.24 -3.97
CA LYS A 194 -1.08 22.26 -3.00
C LYS A 194 -0.85 23.63 -3.66
N ALA A 195 -0.22 23.68 -4.83
CA ALA A 195 0.01 24.91 -5.57
C ALA A 195 -1.28 25.63 -6.02
N GLN A 196 -2.43 24.94 -6.01
CA GLN A 196 -3.73 25.51 -6.34
C GLN A 196 -4.47 26.08 -5.11
N ILE A 197 -3.95 25.83 -3.90
CA ILE A 197 -4.59 26.26 -2.64
C ILE A 197 -3.86 27.50 -2.10
N PRO A 198 -4.49 28.68 -2.10
CA PRO A 198 -3.91 29.87 -1.53
C PRO A 198 -3.62 29.69 -0.04
N ASP A 199 -2.50 30.24 0.43
CA ASP A 199 -2.11 30.24 1.84
C ASP A 199 -2.09 28.84 2.51
N PHE A 200 -1.70 27.80 1.75
CA PHE A 200 -1.54 26.45 2.31
C PHE A 200 -0.56 26.47 3.48
N PRO A 201 -0.90 25.87 4.64
CA PRO A 201 -0.09 25.94 5.85
C PRO A 201 1.31 25.36 5.66
N ALA A 202 2.33 26.11 6.05
CA ALA A 202 3.72 25.65 5.98
C ALA A 202 3.96 24.40 6.84
N GLU A 203 3.18 24.22 7.90
CA GLU A 203 3.19 23.05 8.79
C GLU A 203 2.83 21.75 8.05
N LEU A 204 2.02 21.83 7.01
CA LEU A 204 1.55 20.72 6.19
C LEU A 204 2.32 20.58 4.87
N ALA A 205 3.39 21.36 4.68
CA ALA A 205 4.12 21.40 3.40
C ALA A 205 4.60 20.01 2.94
N ASP A 206 4.98 19.14 3.87
CA ASP A 206 5.47 17.79 3.62
C ASP A 206 4.47 16.71 4.12
N TRP A 207 3.18 16.97 4.13
CA TRP A 207 2.18 16.12 4.75
C TRP A 207 2.24 14.63 4.35
N PRO A 208 2.40 14.25 3.07
CA PRO A 208 2.54 12.85 2.70
C PRO A 208 3.69 12.11 3.41
N LEU A 209 4.70 12.83 3.90
CA LEU A 209 5.85 12.31 4.64
C LEU A 209 5.74 12.55 6.17
N ALA A 210 4.57 12.90 6.68
CA ALA A 210 4.36 13.17 8.10
C ALA A 210 4.13 11.87 8.89
N PHE A 211 5.19 11.07 9.05
CA PHE A 211 5.24 9.84 9.85
C PHE A 211 6.58 9.72 10.57
N GLY A 212 6.66 8.88 11.62
CA GLY A 212 7.84 8.77 12.49
C GLY A 212 8.18 10.09 13.16
N GLU A 213 9.46 10.49 13.20
CA GLU A 213 9.89 11.76 13.79
C GLU A 213 9.25 12.98 13.11
N ASN A 214 9.10 12.93 11.78
CA ASN A 214 8.39 14.01 11.06
C ASN A 214 6.92 14.10 11.47
N GLY A 215 6.28 12.95 11.73
CA GLY A 215 4.90 12.90 12.22
C GLY A 215 4.74 13.55 13.57
N GLU A 216 5.65 13.30 14.53
CA GLU A 216 5.64 13.92 15.86
C GLU A 216 5.81 15.45 15.76
N SER A 217 6.76 15.92 14.98
CA SER A 217 6.96 17.35 14.74
C SER A 217 5.73 18.00 14.09
N ALA A 218 5.10 17.35 13.12
CA ALA A 218 3.86 17.81 12.51
C ALA A 218 2.70 17.79 13.52
N MET A 219 2.60 16.76 14.37
CA MET A 219 1.59 16.65 15.42
C MET A 219 1.63 17.86 16.39
N GLU A 220 2.82 18.26 16.88
CA GLU A 220 2.97 19.43 17.74
C GLU A 220 2.41 20.70 17.11
N LYS A 221 2.60 20.88 15.80
CA LYS A 221 2.08 22.03 15.05
C LYS A 221 0.58 21.93 14.83
N LEU A 222 0.08 20.74 14.50
CA LEU A 222 -1.34 20.47 14.25
C LEU A 222 -2.21 20.55 15.51
N GLN A 223 -1.66 20.44 16.72
CA GLN A 223 -2.38 20.68 17.97
C GLN A 223 -3.05 22.05 18.04
N ARG A 224 -2.62 23.01 17.23
CA ARG A 224 -3.27 24.32 17.08
C ARG A 224 -4.60 24.27 16.33
N ILE A 225 -4.82 23.21 15.57
CA ILE A 225 -6.08 22.97 14.83
C ILE A 225 -7.07 22.35 15.81
N GLN A 226 -8.06 23.12 16.23
CA GLN A 226 -9.03 22.71 17.26
C GLN A 226 -9.76 21.40 16.89
N ALA A 227 -10.05 21.20 15.60
CA ALA A 227 -10.77 20.02 15.11
C ALA A 227 -10.03 18.68 15.37
N VAL A 228 -8.69 18.70 15.41
CA VAL A 228 -7.88 17.47 15.59
C VAL A 228 -7.27 17.36 17.00
N LYS A 229 -7.51 18.35 17.85
CA LYS A 229 -6.91 18.39 19.19
C LYS A 229 -7.26 17.16 20.03
N ALA A 230 -8.51 16.72 20.02
CA ALA A 230 -8.94 15.55 20.78
C ALA A 230 -8.21 14.28 20.33
N ILE A 231 -7.99 14.10 19.01
CA ILE A 231 -7.22 12.98 18.46
C ILE A 231 -5.79 13.01 18.98
N MET A 232 -5.15 14.18 18.95
CA MET A 232 -3.77 14.34 19.42
C MET A 232 -3.64 14.06 20.92
N ASP A 233 -4.60 14.54 21.72
CA ASP A 233 -4.63 14.31 23.17
C ASP A 233 -4.78 12.79 23.48
N ASP A 234 -5.60 12.07 22.73
CA ASP A 234 -5.74 10.61 22.85
C ASP A 234 -4.46 9.86 22.47
N TRP A 235 -3.78 10.27 21.40
CA TRP A 235 -2.49 9.68 21.01
C TRP A 235 -1.40 9.91 22.06
N ILE A 236 -1.34 11.10 22.65
CA ILE A 236 -0.42 11.40 23.76
C ILE A 236 -0.69 10.45 24.92
N ARG A 237 -1.95 10.23 25.28
CA ARG A 237 -2.32 9.28 26.35
C ARG A 237 -1.88 7.85 26.04
N LEU A 238 -2.06 7.36 24.79
CA LEU A 238 -1.58 6.04 24.35
C LEU A 238 -0.05 5.96 24.43
N ALA A 239 0.65 6.99 23.96
CA ALA A 239 2.11 7.04 24.00
C ALA A 239 2.64 7.03 25.45
N GLU A 240 2.05 7.84 26.34
CA GLU A 240 2.40 7.88 27.76
C GLU A 240 2.12 6.54 28.45
N TYR A 241 0.98 5.90 28.15
CA TYR A 241 0.65 4.57 28.66
C TYR A 241 1.68 3.54 28.22
N THR A 242 1.98 3.50 26.91
CA THR A 242 2.96 2.57 26.34
C THR A 242 4.33 2.79 26.95
N HIS A 243 4.84 4.01 26.99
CA HIS A 243 6.14 4.32 27.57
C HIS A 243 6.25 3.89 29.06
N ARG A 244 5.17 4.02 29.83
CA ARG A 244 5.14 3.64 31.25
C ARG A 244 5.18 2.13 31.48
N HIS A 245 4.46 1.35 30.66
CA HIS A 245 4.27 -0.08 30.88
C HIS A 245 5.16 -0.94 29.95
N TYR A 246 5.57 -0.40 28.83
CA TYR A 246 6.37 -1.04 27.79
C TYR A 246 7.50 -0.09 27.33
N PRO A 247 8.48 0.24 28.18
CA PRO A 247 9.46 1.30 27.94
C PRO A 247 10.37 1.06 26.70
N ASP A 248 10.49 -0.20 26.27
CA ASP A 248 11.28 -0.57 25.10
C ASP A 248 10.48 -0.48 23.78
N VAL A 249 9.17 -0.21 23.85
CA VAL A 249 8.29 -0.08 22.67
C VAL A 249 8.26 1.37 22.21
N ALA A 250 8.76 1.63 21.01
CA ALA A 250 8.65 2.94 20.39
C ALA A 250 7.20 3.22 19.94
N VAL A 251 6.73 4.45 20.14
CA VAL A 251 5.43 4.92 19.63
C VAL A 251 5.68 6.04 18.64
N THR A 252 5.16 5.90 17.45
CA THR A 252 5.24 6.88 16.37
C THR A 252 3.85 7.21 15.85
N VAL A 253 3.73 8.27 15.04
CA VAL A 253 2.47 8.66 14.40
C VAL A 253 2.61 8.65 12.88
N ASP A 254 1.53 8.33 12.17
CA ASP A 254 1.41 8.50 10.72
C ASP A 254 0.20 9.37 10.42
N LEU A 255 0.45 10.66 10.11
CA LEU A 255 -0.61 11.63 9.77
C LEU A 255 -1.12 11.48 8.34
N ALA A 256 -0.49 10.64 7.55
CA ALA A 256 -0.81 10.35 6.15
C ALA A 256 -1.12 8.86 5.94
N ALA A 257 -1.67 8.19 6.95
CA ALA A 257 -1.91 6.75 6.90
C ALA A 257 -3.06 6.40 5.96
N VAL A 258 -2.84 5.38 5.13
CA VAL A 258 -3.93 4.67 4.44
C VAL A 258 -4.73 3.87 5.46
N LEU A 259 -6.04 3.93 5.37
CA LEU A 259 -6.91 3.13 6.24
C LEU A 259 -6.75 1.64 5.92
N PRO A 260 -6.39 0.79 6.89
CA PRO A 260 -6.29 -0.66 6.66
C PRO A 260 -7.65 -1.26 6.28
N GLN A 261 -8.73 -0.71 6.84
CA GLN A 261 -10.10 -1.13 6.58
C GLN A 261 -11.02 0.08 6.38
N PRO A 262 -11.98 0.02 5.46
CA PRO A 262 -12.83 1.16 5.11
C PRO A 262 -13.85 1.53 6.20
N TYR A 263 -14.08 0.67 7.18
CA TYR A 263 -15.07 0.86 8.23
C TYR A 263 -14.54 1.55 9.50
N TYR A 264 -13.26 1.86 9.59
CA TYR A 264 -12.73 2.59 10.75
C TYR A 264 -13.29 4.00 10.85
N THR A 265 -13.60 4.40 12.10
CA THR A 265 -14.24 5.68 12.42
C THR A 265 -13.46 6.53 13.43
N GLY A 266 -12.32 6.08 13.89
CA GLY A 266 -11.52 6.73 14.91
C GLY A 266 -10.06 6.30 14.92
N THR A 267 -9.48 6.23 16.10
CA THR A 267 -8.09 5.84 16.32
C THR A 267 -7.77 4.47 15.73
N ILE A 268 -6.65 4.39 15.03
CA ILE A 268 -6.08 3.18 14.46
C ILE A 268 -4.72 2.93 15.11
N ILE A 269 -4.50 1.71 15.54
CA ILE A 269 -3.29 1.27 16.23
C ILE A 269 -2.69 0.11 15.43
N ARG A 270 -1.42 0.23 15.06
CA ARG A 270 -0.70 -0.85 14.36
C ARG A 270 0.61 -1.14 15.07
N GLY A 271 0.98 -2.41 15.20
CA GLY A 271 2.28 -2.86 15.69
C GLY A 271 3.15 -3.30 14.53
N PHE A 272 4.15 -2.50 14.20
CA PHE A 272 5.11 -2.77 13.13
C PHE A 272 6.35 -3.46 13.71
N VAL A 273 6.91 -4.44 12.99
CA VAL A 273 8.16 -5.12 13.35
C VAL A 273 9.23 -4.75 12.31
N PRO A 274 10.09 -3.75 12.59
CA PRO A 274 11.08 -3.26 11.63
C PRO A 274 11.96 -4.34 11.03
N SER A 275 12.39 -5.29 11.84
CA SER A 275 13.24 -6.40 11.41
C SER A 275 12.57 -7.40 10.44
N LEU A 276 11.23 -7.44 10.39
CA LEU A 276 10.45 -8.22 9.41
C LEU A 276 9.91 -7.33 8.29
N GLY A 277 9.84 -6.02 8.48
CA GLY A 277 9.24 -5.09 7.54
C GLY A 277 7.72 -5.28 7.37
N ASP A 278 7.04 -5.87 8.38
CA ASP A 278 5.61 -6.17 8.36
C ASP A 278 4.94 -5.82 9.70
N TYR A 279 3.61 -5.78 9.68
CA TYR A 279 2.79 -5.56 10.86
C TYR A 279 2.52 -6.87 11.61
N LEU A 280 2.76 -6.87 12.93
CA LEU A 280 2.38 -7.93 13.85
C LEU A 280 0.88 -7.88 14.14
N PHE A 281 0.36 -6.68 14.39
CA PHE A 281 -1.05 -6.46 14.67
C PHE A 281 -1.54 -5.15 14.06
N SER A 282 -2.84 -5.08 13.81
CA SER A 282 -3.52 -3.90 13.30
C SER A 282 -4.96 -3.87 13.79
N GLY A 283 -5.47 -2.69 14.11
CA GLY A 283 -6.86 -2.52 14.51
C GLY A 283 -7.24 -1.07 14.72
N GLY A 284 -8.46 -0.84 15.16
CA GLY A 284 -8.96 0.52 15.38
C GLY A 284 -10.43 0.56 15.77
N ARG A 285 -10.94 1.78 16.00
CA ARG A 285 -12.33 2.05 16.36
C ARG A 285 -13.23 2.04 15.12
N TYR A 286 -14.42 1.42 15.24
CA TYR A 286 -15.37 1.26 14.13
C TYR A 286 -16.85 1.38 14.59
N ASP A 287 -17.23 2.46 15.23
CA ASP A 287 -18.51 2.68 15.92
C ASP A 287 -19.75 2.63 15.04
N ARG A 288 -19.61 2.77 13.70
CA ARG A 288 -20.72 2.78 12.75
C ARG A 288 -21.12 1.40 12.24
N LEU A 289 -20.27 0.41 12.36
CA LEU A 289 -20.46 -0.89 11.73
C LEU A 289 -21.67 -1.67 12.28
N LEU A 290 -21.92 -1.54 13.59
CA LEU A 290 -23.01 -2.20 14.30
C LEU A 290 -24.27 -1.34 14.42
N SER A 291 -24.25 -0.11 13.90
CA SER A 291 -25.38 0.81 13.98
C SER A 291 -26.49 0.36 13.03
N LYS A 292 -27.73 0.27 13.54
CA LYS A 292 -28.92 0.11 12.69
C LYS A 292 -29.33 1.45 12.13
N ALA A 293 -29.91 1.48 10.92
CA ALA A 293 -30.49 2.69 10.35
C ALA A 293 -31.40 3.36 11.41
N ASP A 294 -31.15 4.66 11.69
CA ASP A 294 -31.86 5.48 12.67
C ASP A 294 -31.62 5.15 14.17
N GLN A 295 -30.58 4.39 14.53
CA GLN A 295 -30.21 4.12 15.93
C GLN A 295 -28.88 4.75 16.33
N GLU A 296 -28.66 4.89 17.64
CA GLU A 296 -27.39 5.32 18.22
C GLU A 296 -26.23 4.45 17.73
N THR A 297 -25.06 5.10 17.51
CA THR A 297 -23.82 4.41 17.18
C THR A 297 -23.43 3.44 18.31
N VAL A 298 -22.95 2.26 17.96
CA VAL A 298 -22.46 1.28 18.92
C VAL A 298 -20.94 1.37 18.97
N PRO A 299 -20.37 1.87 20.09
CA PRO A 299 -18.92 1.93 20.23
C PRO A 299 -18.29 0.55 20.06
N ALA A 300 -17.27 0.47 19.22
CA ALA A 300 -16.57 -0.78 18.99
C ALA A 300 -15.08 -0.53 18.67
N MET A 301 -14.23 -1.34 19.29
CA MET A 301 -12.77 -1.35 19.09
C MET A 301 -12.32 -2.79 18.83
N GLY A 302 -11.60 -3.03 17.73
CA GLY A 302 -11.09 -4.35 17.40
C GLY A 302 -9.61 -4.32 17.02
N MET A 303 -8.91 -5.41 17.32
CA MET A 303 -7.50 -5.60 16.96
C MET A 303 -7.28 -7.03 16.46
N ALA A 304 -6.56 -7.16 15.36
CA ALA A 304 -6.15 -8.44 14.79
C ALA A 304 -4.62 -8.61 14.84
N LEU A 305 -4.16 -9.78 15.25
CA LEU A 305 -2.78 -10.22 15.25
C LEU A 305 -2.57 -11.25 14.13
N LYS A 306 -1.49 -11.08 13.35
CA LYS A 306 -1.09 -12.02 12.30
C LYS A 306 -0.25 -13.15 12.89
N VAL A 307 -0.77 -14.39 12.85
CA VAL A 307 -0.06 -15.57 13.34
C VAL A 307 1.21 -15.84 12.51
N GLU A 308 1.14 -15.60 11.21
CA GLU A 308 2.27 -15.78 10.29
C GLU A 308 3.45 -14.86 10.62
N THR A 309 3.20 -13.63 11.06
CA THR A 309 4.26 -12.70 11.48
C THR A 309 4.98 -13.18 12.74
N VAL A 310 4.24 -13.75 13.71
CA VAL A 310 4.83 -14.40 14.91
C VAL A 310 5.68 -15.61 14.50
N LEU A 311 5.18 -16.42 13.57
CA LEU A 311 5.89 -17.59 13.08
C LEU A 311 7.18 -17.19 12.31
N ALA A 312 7.10 -16.18 11.49
CA ALA A 312 8.26 -15.65 10.74
C ALA A 312 9.35 -15.12 11.69
N ASP A 313 8.97 -14.42 12.76
CA ASP A 313 9.94 -13.95 13.77
C ASP A 313 10.64 -15.10 14.48
N ARG A 314 9.93 -16.16 14.86
CA ARG A 314 10.51 -17.37 15.48
C ARG A 314 11.49 -18.11 14.58
N GLN A 315 11.25 -18.10 13.27
CA GLN A 315 12.07 -18.81 12.28
C GLN A 315 13.26 -17.97 11.80
N ARG A 316 13.32 -16.71 12.20
CA ARG A 316 14.41 -15.80 11.83
C ARG A 316 15.70 -16.18 12.54
N ASP A 317 16.81 -16.14 11.79
CA ASP A 317 18.14 -16.31 12.36
C ASP A 317 18.55 -15.04 13.14
N LEU A 318 18.45 -15.10 14.47
CA LEU A 318 18.81 -14.00 15.37
C LEU A 318 20.29 -13.58 15.29
N SER A 319 21.16 -14.39 14.67
CA SER A 319 22.58 -14.04 14.48
C SER A 319 22.78 -12.94 13.44
N SER A 320 21.77 -12.64 12.63
CA SER A 320 21.80 -11.59 11.59
C SER A 320 21.42 -10.18 12.11
N LEU A 321 20.95 -10.06 13.36
CA LEU A 321 20.44 -8.80 13.94
C LEU A 321 21.52 -7.74 14.26
N SER A 322 22.80 -7.96 13.98
CA SER A 322 23.89 -7.09 14.43
C SER A 322 24.29 -5.97 13.47
N ALA A 323 23.73 -5.89 12.27
CA ALA A 323 23.97 -4.80 11.31
C ALA A 323 22.64 -4.37 10.72
N GLN A 324 22.36 -3.09 10.70
CA GLN A 324 21.26 -2.52 9.94
C GLN A 324 21.45 -2.93 8.48
N ASP A 325 20.54 -3.72 7.95
CA ASP A 325 20.62 -4.17 6.56
C ASP A 325 20.60 -2.95 5.61
N PRO A 326 21.38 -2.99 4.53
CA PRO A 326 21.41 -1.87 3.59
C PRO A 326 20.05 -1.70 2.90
N ILE A 327 19.64 -0.45 2.68
CA ILE A 327 18.46 -0.13 1.87
C ILE A 327 18.67 -0.65 0.46
N VAL A 328 17.80 -1.53 0.00
CA VAL A 328 17.91 -2.18 -1.32
C VAL A 328 17.21 -1.34 -2.38
N VAL A 329 18.00 -0.79 -3.31
CA VAL A 329 17.52 0.04 -4.42
C VAL A 329 17.52 -0.77 -5.71
N VAL A 330 16.35 -1.07 -6.24
CA VAL A 330 16.15 -1.81 -7.49
C VAL A 330 16.03 -0.84 -8.65
N LEU A 331 16.98 -0.89 -9.58
CA LEU A 331 17.06 0.02 -10.73
C LEU A 331 16.78 -0.70 -12.05
N ALA A 332 15.94 -0.11 -12.88
CA ALA A 332 15.78 -0.52 -14.27
C ALA A 332 17.07 -0.22 -15.06
N LYS A 333 17.70 -1.28 -15.61
CA LYS A 333 18.92 -1.19 -16.42
C LYS A 333 18.74 -0.31 -17.65
N GLY A 334 19.81 0.35 -18.03
CA GLY A 334 19.93 1.09 -19.27
C GLY A 334 19.68 2.57 -19.05
N ARG A 335 18.76 3.17 -19.80
CA ARG A 335 18.57 4.60 -19.82
C ARG A 335 18.11 5.15 -18.46
N VAL A 336 17.12 4.51 -17.84
CA VAL A 336 16.60 4.93 -16.52
C VAL A 336 17.73 5.01 -15.49
N GLU A 337 18.56 4.00 -15.39
CA GLU A 337 19.71 3.97 -14.48
C GLU A 337 20.70 5.11 -14.77
N GLN A 338 20.99 5.38 -16.05
CA GLN A 338 21.90 6.47 -16.45
C GLN A 338 21.35 7.85 -16.12
N ASP A 339 20.06 8.08 -16.39
CA ASP A 339 19.40 9.38 -16.19
C ASP A 339 19.22 9.68 -14.69
N VAL A 340 18.98 8.67 -13.84
CA VAL A 340 18.70 8.84 -12.41
C VAL A 340 19.97 8.93 -11.57
N ARG A 341 21.06 8.31 -11.98
CA ARG A 341 22.32 8.27 -11.22
C ARG A 341 22.80 9.66 -10.76
N PRO A 342 22.82 10.72 -11.60
CA PRO A 342 23.19 12.06 -11.18
C PRO A 342 22.26 12.66 -10.11
N LEU A 343 20.95 12.33 -10.14
CA LEU A 343 19.97 12.77 -9.16
C LEU A 343 20.22 12.11 -7.81
N LEU A 344 20.38 10.79 -7.79
CA LEU A 344 20.70 10.02 -6.58
C LEU A 344 21.98 10.53 -5.92
N LYS A 345 23.03 10.77 -6.71
CA LYS A 345 24.29 11.34 -6.20
C LYS A 345 24.10 12.71 -5.56
N LYS A 346 23.32 13.60 -6.18
CA LYS A 346 22.99 14.91 -5.61
C LYS A 346 22.11 14.81 -4.37
N ALA A 347 21.26 13.79 -4.28
CA ALA A 347 20.48 13.49 -3.09
C ALA A 347 21.28 12.88 -1.95
N GLY A 348 22.58 12.59 -2.16
CA GLY A 348 23.49 12.08 -1.12
C GLY A 348 23.63 10.56 -1.09
N VAL A 349 23.15 9.86 -2.12
CA VAL A 349 23.32 8.40 -2.29
C VAL A 349 24.59 8.13 -3.09
N ASP A 350 25.51 7.33 -2.54
CA ASP A 350 26.75 6.95 -3.25
C ASP A 350 26.44 6.01 -4.42
N THR A 351 26.66 6.49 -5.64
CA THR A 351 26.45 5.71 -6.86
C THR A 351 27.76 5.33 -7.58
N SER A 352 28.91 5.53 -6.94
CA SER A 352 30.24 5.32 -7.54
C SER A 352 30.46 3.90 -8.06
N GLN A 353 29.89 2.90 -7.40
CA GLN A 353 29.97 1.50 -7.81
C GLN A 353 29.23 1.21 -9.13
N LEU A 354 28.31 2.07 -9.56
CA LEU A 354 27.57 1.96 -10.80
C LEU A 354 28.32 2.55 -12.01
N ASP A 355 29.44 3.26 -11.82
CA ASP A 355 30.18 3.92 -12.90
C ASP A 355 30.79 2.91 -13.90
N ASN A 356 31.20 1.71 -13.43
CA ASN A 356 31.72 0.65 -14.26
C ASN A 356 31.14 -0.71 -13.87
N PRO A 357 29.86 -0.97 -14.15
CA PRO A 357 29.15 -2.15 -13.65
C PRO A 357 29.65 -3.45 -14.28
N ALA A 358 30.31 -3.42 -15.46
CA ALA A 358 30.67 -4.60 -16.25
C ALA A 358 29.46 -5.56 -16.41
N ARG A 359 29.55 -6.79 -15.89
CA ARG A 359 28.44 -7.76 -15.86
C ARG A 359 27.84 -7.96 -14.46
N LYS A 360 28.32 -7.23 -13.47
CA LYS A 360 27.80 -7.31 -12.11
C LYS A 360 26.37 -6.72 -12.05
N LEU A 361 25.52 -7.28 -11.21
CA LEU A 361 24.10 -6.90 -11.08
C LEU A 361 23.75 -6.40 -9.69
N VAL A 362 24.61 -6.66 -8.68
CA VAL A 362 24.41 -6.29 -7.30
C VAL A 362 25.64 -5.53 -6.82
N PHE A 363 25.45 -4.37 -6.20
CA PHE A 363 26.51 -3.45 -5.78
C PHE A 363 26.17 -2.90 -4.39
N ASP A 364 27.07 -3.07 -3.43
CA ASP A 364 26.97 -2.43 -2.12
C ASP A 364 27.75 -1.11 -2.15
N THR A 365 27.20 -0.06 -1.53
CA THR A 365 27.94 1.21 -1.33
C THR A 365 29.10 1.02 -0.36
N ALA A 366 30.11 1.89 -0.44
CA ALA A 366 31.30 1.77 0.40
C ALA A 366 31.00 1.87 1.91
N ASP A 367 29.94 2.59 2.29
CA ASP A 367 29.43 2.74 3.65
C ASP A 367 28.40 1.67 4.06
N ASN A 368 28.11 0.72 3.18
CA ASN A 368 27.12 -0.34 3.33
C ASN A 368 25.69 0.13 3.65
N ARG A 369 25.36 1.40 3.35
CA ARG A 369 24.01 1.97 3.59
C ARG A 369 23.02 1.59 2.51
N TYR A 370 23.50 1.38 1.27
CA TYR A 370 22.66 1.04 0.13
C TYR A 370 23.20 -0.17 -0.62
N ARG A 371 22.29 -0.97 -1.13
CA ARG A 371 22.54 -2.07 -2.08
C ARG A 371 21.77 -1.82 -3.34
N PHE A 372 22.44 -1.72 -4.48
CA PHE A 372 21.80 -1.59 -5.78
C PHE A 372 21.64 -2.96 -6.45
N ILE A 373 20.45 -3.20 -7.00
CA ILE A 373 20.14 -4.37 -7.83
C ILE A 373 19.69 -3.88 -9.20
N LEU A 374 20.44 -4.26 -10.26
CA LEU A 374 20.13 -3.88 -11.63
C LEU A 374 19.30 -4.97 -12.33
N VAL A 375 18.06 -4.66 -12.68
CA VAL A 375 17.11 -5.60 -13.33
C VAL A 375 16.52 -5.01 -14.61
N LYS A 376 15.73 -5.79 -15.35
CA LYS A 376 14.89 -5.26 -16.43
C LYS A 376 13.75 -4.42 -15.84
N ALA A 377 13.27 -3.42 -16.58
CA ALA A 377 12.18 -2.54 -16.11
C ALA A 377 10.97 -3.33 -15.57
N ASN A 378 10.48 -4.32 -16.30
CA ASN A 378 9.32 -5.14 -15.93
C ASN A 378 9.51 -5.98 -14.65
N ASP A 379 10.72 -6.06 -14.12
CA ASP A 379 11.01 -6.84 -12.93
C ASP A 379 11.15 -5.96 -11.67
N VAL A 380 11.32 -4.64 -11.82
CA VAL A 380 11.52 -3.71 -10.68
C VAL A 380 10.40 -3.81 -9.66
N VAL A 381 9.15 -3.67 -10.10
CA VAL A 381 7.97 -3.74 -9.24
C VAL A 381 7.87 -5.09 -8.53
N LYS A 382 8.19 -6.20 -9.23
CA LYS A 382 8.17 -7.53 -8.63
C LYS A 382 9.15 -7.68 -7.47
N TYR A 383 10.35 -7.09 -7.59
CA TYR A 383 11.34 -7.11 -6.50
C TYR A 383 10.86 -6.32 -5.28
N LEU A 384 10.11 -5.23 -5.48
CA LEU A 384 9.48 -4.48 -4.39
C LEU A 384 8.37 -5.31 -3.72
N ASP A 385 7.45 -5.85 -4.53
CA ASP A 385 6.29 -6.59 -4.04
C ASP A 385 6.68 -7.90 -3.33
N GLN A 386 7.84 -8.49 -3.69
CA GLN A 386 8.44 -9.64 -3.00
C GLN A 386 9.22 -9.26 -1.73
N GLY A 387 9.25 -7.99 -1.34
CA GLY A 387 10.00 -7.53 -0.17
C GLY A 387 11.52 -7.57 -0.30
N ILE A 388 12.07 -7.86 -1.51
CA ILE A 388 13.52 -7.90 -1.76
C ILE A 388 14.07 -6.47 -1.92
N GLY A 389 13.30 -5.59 -2.56
CA GLY A 389 13.64 -4.19 -2.76
C GLY A 389 12.90 -3.29 -1.79
N ASP A 390 13.56 -2.26 -1.29
CA ASP A 390 12.95 -1.20 -0.48
C ASP A 390 12.54 -0.01 -1.34
N VAL A 391 13.36 0.29 -2.36
CA VAL A 391 13.17 1.37 -3.33
C VAL A 391 13.22 0.79 -4.73
N GLY A 392 12.29 1.22 -5.59
CA GLY A 392 12.28 0.90 -7.02
C GLY A 392 12.35 2.16 -7.87
N ILE A 393 13.15 2.12 -8.96
CA ILE A 393 13.22 3.24 -9.90
C ILE A 393 12.99 2.72 -11.30
N VAL A 394 11.88 3.16 -11.91
CA VAL A 394 11.39 2.62 -13.19
C VAL A 394 10.49 3.63 -13.90
N GLY A 395 10.26 3.45 -15.19
CA GLY A 395 9.32 4.28 -15.95
C GLY A 395 7.85 4.04 -15.58
N SER A 396 7.04 5.08 -15.62
CA SER A 396 5.59 5.01 -15.36
C SER A 396 4.84 4.09 -16.33
N ASP A 397 5.40 3.86 -17.52
CA ASP A 397 4.91 2.87 -18.49
C ASP A 397 4.87 1.46 -17.91
N THR A 398 5.90 1.09 -17.17
CA THR A 398 5.98 -0.23 -16.52
C THR A 398 5.03 -0.31 -15.32
N ILE A 399 4.89 0.78 -14.56
CA ILE A 399 4.01 0.85 -13.39
C ILE A 399 2.54 0.68 -13.81
N ALA A 400 2.11 1.35 -14.89
CA ALA A 400 0.73 1.29 -15.39
C ALA A 400 0.27 -0.13 -15.76
N GLU A 401 1.18 -1.01 -16.17
CA GLU A 401 0.87 -2.39 -16.57
C GLU A 401 0.87 -3.39 -15.41
N GLN A 402 1.29 -2.97 -14.22
CA GLN A 402 1.40 -3.85 -13.05
C GLN A 402 0.40 -3.46 -11.97
N GLU A 403 0.13 -4.36 -11.04
CA GLU A 403 -0.61 -4.04 -9.84
C GLU A 403 0.34 -3.42 -8.81
N GLN A 404 -0.17 -2.48 -7.99
CA GLN A 404 0.66 -1.68 -7.11
C GLN A 404 0.44 -2.09 -5.65
N ASN A 405 1.48 -2.64 -5.02
CA ASN A 405 1.54 -2.83 -3.57
C ASN A 405 2.68 -2.02 -2.93
N HIS A 406 3.02 -0.91 -3.55
CA HIS A 406 4.06 0.04 -3.15
C HIS A 406 3.51 1.47 -3.23
N TYR A 407 4.26 2.43 -2.70
CA TYR A 407 3.97 3.85 -2.91
C TYR A 407 4.69 4.34 -4.17
N ASP A 408 3.97 5.05 -5.05
CA ASP A 408 4.55 5.84 -6.13
C ASP A 408 4.80 7.26 -5.63
N VAL A 409 5.96 7.46 -5.03
CA VAL A 409 6.24 8.63 -4.19
C VAL A 409 6.56 9.87 -5.02
N LEU A 410 7.36 9.74 -6.09
CA LEU A 410 7.89 10.91 -6.79
C LEU A 410 8.15 10.65 -8.27
N ASP A 411 7.63 11.53 -9.12
CA ASP A 411 8.09 11.68 -10.50
C ASP A 411 9.45 12.38 -10.52
N LEU A 412 10.49 11.70 -10.98
CA LEU A 412 11.85 12.19 -11.04
C LEU A 412 12.10 13.16 -12.22
N GLN A 413 11.07 13.44 -13.02
CA GLN A 413 11.12 14.35 -14.16
C GLN A 413 12.22 14.00 -15.20
N THR A 414 12.66 12.75 -15.24
CA THR A 414 13.65 12.20 -16.18
C THR A 414 13.02 11.16 -17.08
N GLY A 415 13.69 10.82 -18.19
CA GLY A 415 13.21 9.80 -19.12
C GLY A 415 11.91 10.17 -19.83
N LYS A 416 11.58 11.47 -19.95
CA LYS A 416 10.30 11.96 -20.49
C LYS A 416 10.02 11.43 -21.88
N ALA A 417 8.82 10.90 -22.05
CA ALA A 417 8.25 10.40 -23.29
C ALA A 417 6.72 10.56 -23.25
N GLU A 418 6.04 10.18 -24.32
CA GLU A 418 4.58 10.24 -24.39
C GLU A 418 4.02 8.93 -24.92
N PHE A 419 2.91 8.49 -24.39
CA PHE A 419 2.06 7.51 -25.05
C PHE A 419 1.24 8.20 -26.13
N VAL A 420 1.22 7.62 -27.31
CA VAL A 420 0.50 8.14 -28.46
C VAL A 420 -0.33 7.05 -29.13
N LEU A 421 -1.50 7.44 -29.64
CA LEU A 421 -2.24 6.67 -30.62
C LEU A 421 -1.69 7.01 -31.99
N ALA A 422 -1.13 6.04 -32.70
CA ALA A 422 -0.55 6.25 -34.03
C ALA A 422 -1.03 5.20 -35.03
N ALA A 423 -1.16 5.60 -36.30
CA ALA A 423 -1.63 4.75 -37.38
C ALA A 423 -1.06 5.22 -38.73
N CYS A 424 -1.36 4.48 -39.81
CA CYS A 424 -1.07 4.92 -41.17
C CYS A 424 -1.84 6.17 -41.52
N LYS A 425 -1.36 6.95 -42.52
CA LYS A 425 -1.93 8.25 -42.90
C LYS A 425 -3.39 8.18 -43.34
N ASP A 426 -3.82 7.03 -43.87
CA ASP A 426 -5.18 6.76 -44.37
C ASP A 426 -6.08 6.11 -43.34
N PHE A 427 -5.73 6.20 -42.07
CA PHE A 427 -6.51 5.71 -40.96
C PHE A 427 -7.80 6.53 -40.77
N GLU A 428 -8.94 5.85 -40.87
CA GLU A 428 -10.27 6.43 -40.71
C GLU A 428 -11.08 5.59 -39.73
N PRO A 429 -10.97 5.89 -38.41
CA PRO A 429 -11.57 5.07 -37.37
C PRO A 429 -13.10 4.93 -37.50
N GLU A 430 -13.79 5.94 -38.01
CA GLU A 430 -15.26 5.95 -38.18
C GLU A 430 -15.75 4.90 -39.20
N LYS A 431 -14.87 4.40 -40.05
CA LYS A 431 -15.17 3.38 -41.06
C LYS A 431 -14.94 1.95 -40.55
N ILE A 432 -14.38 1.79 -39.37
CA ILE A 432 -14.02 0.50 -38.80
C ILE A 432 -15.01 0.16 -37.68
N SER A 433 -15.71 -0.97 -37.80
CA SER A 433 -16.71 -1.37 -36.83
C SER A 433 -16.17 -1.69 -35.44
N ARG A 434 -14.94 -2.18 -35.37
CA ARG A 434 -14.19 -2.47 -34.15
C ARG A 434 -12.69 -2.33 -34.44
N LEU A 435 -12.05 -1.36 -33.80
CA LEU A 435 -10.64 -1.09 -33.98
C LEU A 435 -9.78 -2.20 -33.38
N ARG A 436 -8.72 -2.59 -34.10
CA ARG A 436 -7.66 -3.47 -33.62
C ARG A 436 -6.45 -2.64 -33.27
N ILE A 437 -6.06 -2.66 -32.02
CA ILE A 437 -4.96 -1.83 -31.47
C ILE A 437 -3.82 -2.72 -31.05
N ALA A 438 -2.66 -2.60 -31.70
CA ALA A 438 -1.46 -3.29 -31.28
C ALA A 438 -0.70 -2.44 -30.24
N THR A 439 -0.32 -3.06 -29.14
CA THR A 439 0.38 -2.37 -28.05
C THR A 439 1.20 -3.33 -27.21
N LYS A 440 2.25 -2.81 -26.58
CA LYS A 440 2.95 -3.46 -25.48
C LYS A 440 2.26 -3.22 -24.12
N TYR A 441 1.33 -2.27 -24.06
CA TYR A 441 0.70 -1.74 -22.85
C TYR A 441 -0.82 -1.93 -22.89
N PRO A 442 -1.31 -3.18 -22.76
CA PRO A 442 -2.72 -3.49 -22.92
C PRO A 442 -3.63 -2.92 -21.83
N LYS A 443 -3.16 -2.80 -20.57
CA LYS A 443 -3.97 -2.20 -19.49
C LYS A 443 -4.20 -0.72 -19.76
N LEU A 444 -3.14 0.02 -20.06
CA LEU A 444 -3.21 1.45 -20.39
C LEU A 444 -4.09 1.69 -21.63
N ALA A 445 -3.91 0.90 -22.68
CA ALA A 445 -4.71 1.01 -23.90
C ALA A 445 -6.20 0.71 -23.61
N SER A 446 -6.50 -0.32 -22.81
CA SER A 446 -7.87 -0.65 -22.41
C SER A 446 -8.52 0.51 -21.65
N GLN A 447 -7.80 1.10 -20.69
CA GLN A 447 -8.31 2.23 -19.92
C GLN A 447 -8.59 3.45 -20.81
N TYR A 448 -7.66 3.79 -21.68
CA TYR A 448 -7.79 4.92 -22.61
C TYR A 448 -9.07 4.82 -23.47
N PHE A 449 -9.33 3.68 -24.11
CA PHE A 449 -10.53 3.50 -24.93
C PHE A 449 -11.81 3.35 -24.10
N HIS A 450 -11.73 2.73 -22.93
CA HIS A 450 -12.85 2.66 -22.00
C HIS A 450 -13.33 4.06 -21.57
N ASP A 451 -12.41 4.96 -21.24
CA ASP A 451 -12.71 6.34 -20.84
C ASP A 451 -13.36 7.15 -21.97
N GLN A 452 -13.12 6.76 -23.22
CA GLN A 452 -13.76 7.34 -24.40
C GLN A 452 -15.08 6.64 -24.78
N GLY A 453 -15.42 5.56 -24.09
CA GLY A 453 -16.62 4.76 -24.39
C GLY A 453 -16.50 3.90 -25.64
N GLU A 454 -15.27 3.59 -26.08
CA GLU A 454 -14.97 2.82 -27.27
C GLU A 454 -14.61 1.36 -26.95
N ASP A 455 -15.20 0.39 -27.67
CA ASP A 455 -14.82 -1.03 -27.62
C ASP A 455 -13.81 -1.34 -28.71
N VAL A 456 -12.62 -1.83 -28.31
CA VAL A 456 -11.53 -2.16 -29.22
C VAL A 456 -11.01 -3.59 -29.00
N GLU A 457 -10.39 -4.15 -30.01
CA GLU A 457 -9.65 -5.40 -29.90
C GLU A 457 -8.17 -5.11 -29.63
N LEU A 458 -7.65 -5.52 -28.47
CA LEU A 458 -6.26 -5.31 -28.12
C LEU A 458 -5.40 -6.48 -28.54
N ILE A 459 -4.32 -6.18 -29.27
CA ILE A 459 -3.31 -7.15 -29.72
C ILE A 459 -2.01 -6.86 -29.00
N LYS A 460 -1.69 -7.69 -28.00
CA LYS A 460 -0.44 -7.52 -27.25
C LYS A 460 0.76 -7.96 -28.06
N LEU A 461 1.74 -7.05 -28.23
CA LEU A 461 3.04 -7.32 -28.83
C LEU A 461 4.15 -6.97 -27.82
N GLU A 462 5.25 -7.75 -27.85
CA GLU A 462 6.38 -7.51 -26.93
C GLU A 462 7.37 -6.46 -27.41
N GLY A 463 7.27 -6.05 -28.70
CA GLY A 463 8.11 -5.01 -29.32
C GLY A 463 7.76 -4.83 -30.79
N SER A 464 8.35 -3.81 -31.45
CA SER A 464 8.13 -3.47 -32.85
C SER A 464 6.64 -3.35 -33.20
N VAL A 465 5.89 -2.68 -32.33
CA VAL A 465 4.42 -2.53 -32.47
C VAL A 465 4.04 -1.77 -33.75
N GLU A 466 4.96 -0.95 -34.28
CA GLU A 466 4.82 -0.20 -35.53
C GLU A 466 4.52 -1.12 -36.73
N LEU A 467 4.94 -2.40 -36.66
CA LEU A 467 4.62 -3.38 -37.68
C LEU A 467 3.12 -3.74 -37.74
N GLY A 468 2.37 -3.52 -36.66
CA GLY A 468 0.94 -3.83 -36.61
C GLY A 468 0.15 -3.21 -37.75
N PRO A 469 0.10 -1.89 -37.89
CA PRO A 469 -0.60 -1.21 -38.99
C PRO A 469 0.03 -1.47 -40.37
N ILE A 470 1.36 -1.55 -40.45
CA ILE A 470 2.08 -1.76 -41.72
C ILE A 470 1.74 -3.10 -42.35
N THR A 471 1.59 -4.14 -41.53
CA THR A 471 1.30 -5.52 -41.98
C THR A 471 -0.19 -5.83 -42.02
N GLY A 472 -1.07 -4.92 -41.59
CA GLY A 472 -2.50 -5.14 -41.46
C GLY A 472 -2.91 -6.06 -40.28
N LEU A 473 -1.98 -6.32 -39.35
CA LEU A 473 -2.30 -7.05 -38.09
C LEU A 473 -3.21 -6.21 -37.20
N ALA A 474 -3.00 -4.92 -37.13
CA ALA A 474 -3.79 -3.96 -36.38
C ALA A 474 -4.11 -2.73 -37.24
N ASP A 475 -5.09 -1.94 -36.82
CA ASP A 475 -5.50 -0.71 -37.52
C ASP A 475 -4.71 0.49 -36.99
N ALA A 476 -4.36 0.48 -35.71
CA ALA A 476 -3.54 1.49 -35.04
C ALA A 476 -2.69 0.87 -33.92
N ILE A 477 -1.83 1.69 -33.31
CA ILE A 477 -1.01 1.32 -32.16
C ILE A 477 -1.19 2.31 -31.02
N ILE A 478 -1.05 1.83 -29.79
CA ILE A 478 -0.66 2.67 -28.64
C ILE A 478 0.75 2.28 -28.24
N ASP A 479 1.68 3.24 -28.33
CA ASP A 479 3.09 3.03 -27.97
C ASP A 479 3.72 4.32 -27.44
N ILE A 480 4.92 4.15 -26.86
CA ILE A 480 5.71 5.26 -26.32
C ILE A 480 6.55 5.88 -27.42
N THR A 481 6.50 7.20 -27.49
CA THR A 481 7.41 7.96 -28.34
C THR A 481 8.08 9.10 -27.58
N GLN A 482 9.33 9.37 -27.91
CA GLN A 482 10.07 10.47 -27.34
C GLN A 482 10.21 11.62 -28.34
N THR A 483 10.59 11.30 -29.57
CA THR A 483 10.85 12.26 -30.65
C THR A 483 9.94 12.07 -31.86
N GLY A 484 9.14 11.03 -31.86
CA GLY A 484 8.30 10.65 -33.01
C GLY A 484 9.06 10.06 -34.20
N ARG A 485 10.40 9.97 -34.12
CA ARG A 485 11.25 9.60 -35.29
C ARG A 485 10.94 8.19 -35.79
N THR A 486 10.82 7.21 -34.90
CA THR A 486 10.49 5.82 -35.27
C THR A 486 9.15 5.72 -35.98
N LEU A 487 8.14 6.48 -35.54
CA LEU A 487 6.83 6.51 -36.17
C LEU A 487 6.93 7.06 -37.59
N VAL A 488 7.64 8.20 -37.79
CA VAL A 488 7.83 8.82 -39.11
C VAL A 488 8.59 7.90 -40.03
N GLU A 489 9.67 7.26 -39.58
CA GLU A 489 10.48 6.31 -40.37
C GLU A 489 9.65 5.10 -40.82
N ASN A 490 8.61 4.73 -40.05
CA ASN A 490 7.67 3.66 -40.37
C ASN A 490 6.34 4.12 -40.97
N HIS A 491 6.28 5.36 -41.48
CA HIS A 491 5.12 5.97 -42.16
C HIS A 491 3.86 6.04 -41.29
N LEU A 492 3.99 6.10 -39.96
CA LEU A 492 2.91 6.31 -39.02
C LEU A 492 2.80 7.79 -38.62
N GLN A 493 1.57 8.21 -38.31
CA GLN A 493 1.24 9.54 -37.82
C GLN A 493 0.57 9.43 -36.47
N ILE A 494 0.79 10.42 -35.61
CA ILE A 494 0.14 10.53 -34.31
C ILE A 494 -1.25 11.11 -34.52
N PHE A 495 -2.27 10.40 -34.04
CA PHE A 495 -3.67 10.82 -34.07
C PHE A 495 -4.11 11.40 -32.73
N ASP A 496 -3.59 10.84 -31.62
CA ASP A 496 -3.86 11.38 -30.28
C ASP A 496 -2.69 11.18 -29.33
N ARG A 497 -2.66 11.98 -28.25
CA ARG A 497 -1.69 11.90 -27.13
C ARG A 497 -2.38 11.34 -25.92
N VAL A 498 -2.04 10.12 -25.54
CA VAL A 498 -2.72 9.33 -24.52
C VAL A 498 -2.25 9.69 -23.11
N GLY A 499 -0.95 9.95 -22.93
CA GLY A 499 -0.41 10.28 -21.62
C GLY A 499 1.10 10.54 -21.62
N LEU A 500 1.59 11.07 -20.52
CA LEU A 500 3.02 11.33 -20.31
C LEU A 500 3.69 10.13 -19.63
N VAL A 501 4.95 9.93 -19.96
CA VAL A 501 5.84 8.93 -19.33
C VAL A 501 7.02 9.64 -18.70
N ALA A 502 7.33 9.28 -17.47
CA ALA A 502 8.53 9.74 -16.76
C ALA A 502 9.09 8.60 -15.89
N THR A 503 10.26 8.82 -15.33
CA THR A 503 10.85 7.90 -14.34
C THR A 503 10.33 8.22 -12.96
N HIS A 504 9.88 7.19 -12.24
CA HIS A 504 9.29 7.31 -10.91
C HIS A 504 10.17 6.66 -9.84
N PHE A 505 10.09 7.22 -8.64
CA PHE A 505 10.71 6.72 -7.41
C PHE A 505 9.63 6.05 -6.57
N LEU A 506 9.72 4.72 -6.50
CA LEU A 506 8.79 3.86 -5.78
C LEU A 506 9.38 3.46 -4.44
N VAL A 507 8.54 3.27 -3.43
CA VAL A 507 8.96 2.79 -2.12
C VAL A 507 8.02 1.68 -1.64
N ARG A 508 8.59 0.57 -1.18
CA ARG A 508 7.82 -0.51 -0.52
C ARG A 508 7.16 0.04 0.74
N LYS A 509 5.90 -0.32 0.98
CA LYS A 509 5.11 0.26 2.09
C LYS A 509 5.79 0.12 3.45
N GLY A 510 6.34 -1.04 3.77
CA GLY A 510 7.07 -1.27 5.01
C GLY A 510 8.41 -0.53 5.11
N ALA A 511 9.06 -0.22 3.99
CA ALA A 511 10.39 0.40 3.99
C ALA A 511 10.38 1.82 4.58
N LEU A 512 9.29 2.59 4.40
CA LEU A 512 9.16 3.92 5.00
C LEU A 512 9.15 3.89 6.52
N LEU A 513 8.61 2.83 7.13
CA LEU A 513 8.60 2.64 8.58
C LEU A 513 9.90 1.97 9.07
N GLN A 514 10.56 1.19 8.21
CA GLN A 514 11.80 0.52 8.51
C GLN A 514 13.01 1.48 8.46
N TYR A 515 13.01 2.43 7.52
CA TYR A 515 14.08 3.40 7.29
C TYR A 515 13.53 4.84 7.18
N PRO A 516 12.80 5.34 8.20
CA PRO A 516 12.05 6.60 8.09
C PRO A 516 12.95 7.80 7.80
N ASP A 517 14.06 7.96 8.52
CA ASP A 517 14.96 9.12 8.43
C ASP A 517 15.73 9.14 7.11
N GLU A 518 16.31 7.99 6.73
CA GLU A 518 17.09 7.84 5.51
C GLU A 518 16.24 8.09 4.27
N LEU A 519 15.10 7.42 4.16
CA LEU A 519 14.23 7.53 2.99
C LEU A 519 13.61 8.92 2.90
N THR A 520 13.10 9.47 4.01
CA THR A 520 12.54 10.83 4.02
C THR A 520 13.58 11.87 3.62
N THR A 521 14.83 11.73 4.09
CA THR A 521 15.92 12.64 3.73
C THR A 521 16.22 12.59 2.23
N VAL A 522 16.34 11.38 1.65
CA VAL A 522 16.60 11.22 0.21
C VAL A 522 15.43 11.75 -0.61
N ILE A 523 14.19 11.41 -0.23
CA ILE A 523 12.99 11.86 -0.93
C ILE A 523 12.90 13.40 -0.93
N LYS A 524 13.07 14.06 0.21
CA LYS A 524 13.06 15.53 0.30
C LYS A 524 14.12 16.19 -0.57
N ARG A 525 15.33 15.63 -0.61
CA ARG A 525 16.40 16.12 -1.49
C ARG A 525 16.04 15.93 -2.97
N LEU A 526 15.45 14.79 -3.34
CA LEU A 526 14.99 14.54 -4.70
C LEU A 526 13.87 15.50 -5.09
N VAL A 527 12.88 15.75 -4.23
CA VAL A 527 11.82 16.74 -4.45
C VAL A 527 12.41 18.10 -4.79
N ASN A 528 13.38 18.59 -4.00
CA ASN A 528 14.05 19.88 -4.24
C ASN A 528 14.86 19.91 -5.56
N LEU A 529 15.34 18.76 -6.04
CA LEU A 529 16.11 18.68 -7.29
C LEU A 529 15.21 18.67 -8.53
N VAL A 530 13.99 18.12 -8.43
CA VAL A 530 13.05 17.98 -9.53
C VAL A 530 11.98 19.07 -9.56
N ALA A 531 11.84 19.86 -8.47
CA ALA A 531 10.95 21.00 -8.42
C ALA A 531 11.23 21.97 -9.60
N PRO A 532 10.20 22.53 -10.24
CA PRO A 532 10.38 23.54 -11.27
C PRO A 532 11.21 24.69 -10.69
N LYS A 533 12.33 25.01 -11.31
CA LYS A 533 13.06 26.22 -10.94
C LYS A 533 12.18 27.39 -11.34
N GLU A 534 11.77 28.21 -10.38
CA GLU A 534 11.20 29.52 -10.69
C GLU A 534 12.15 30.23 -11.64
N GLU A 535 11.71 30.49 -12.88
CA GLU A 535 12.42 31.41 -13.74
C GLU A 535 12.40 32.77 -13.05
N VAL A 536 13.53 33.14 -12.47
CA VAL A 536 13.76 34.51 -12.03
C VAL A 536 13.61 35.35 -13.33
N LYS A 537 12.46 35.97 -13.51
CA LYS A 537 12.29 37.00 -14.52
C LYS A 537 13.20 38.14 -14.09
N GLU A 538 14.35 38.26 -14.79
CA GLU A 538 15.16 39.48 -14.79
C GLU A 538 14.38 40.68 -15.35
#